data_0adc0839e5468eae481d300d37965b1d
#
_entry.id   0adc0839e5468eae481d300d37965b1d
#
_cell.length_a   1.000
_cell.length_b   1.000
_cell.length_c   1.000
_cell.angle_alpha   90.00
_cell.angle_beta   90.00
_cell.angle_gamma   90.00
#
_symmetry.space_group_name_H-M   'P 1'
#
loop_
_entity.id
_entity.type
_entity.pdbx_description
1 polymer ?
#
loop_
_entity_poly.entity_id
_entity_poly.type
_entity_poly.pdbx_seq_one_letter_code
_entity_poly.pdbx_strand_id
1 'polypeptide(L)'
;MSRLSYVIKRVGKMDFSRMMDTAKMLHKKTGKPTAALLADMGRCAVKYNAGYMDYKIAEMYRLSDAQRRTVITRGISNEIVRRMNDKAYWHFFDDKTQFNTKFAKWIQRDWIKADETLTAEALGEFLKDKEQFIFKPLEGSSGQGIEKYVKKDWENLAAFTEKIKQNGPAILEEIVIQHPEMARMCPTSVNTVRIATLLGDKQEGIVYAFLRIGNGKVMDNVDCGGMAARVDLESGMLLTVGADKQGNTFEKHPITGTSIIGFQVPYFEEAKQMCLEAMHVVPQVRFVAWDVAITPDGPRFIEGNSFPSHAVPQFAAHYPDGIGILPEFRKFLDI
;
A
#
# COMPACT_ATOMS: atom_id res chain seq x y z
N MET A 1 -17.26 -19.29 16.45
CA MET A 1 -18.48 -18.55 16.03
C MET A 1 -19.06 -19.22 14.80
N SER A 2 -20.37 -19.47 14.75
CA SER A 2 -21.00 -20.05 13.57
C SER A 2 -20.93 -19.08 12.37
N ARG A 3 -20.86 -19.61 11.13
CA ARG A 3 -20.91 -18.79 9.90
C ARG A 3 -22.08 -17.80 9.90
N LEU A 4 -23.20 -18.20 10.46
CA LEU A 4 -24.43 -17.41 10.53
C LEU A 4 -24.28 -16.19 11.47
N SER A 5 -23.69 -16.36 12.65
CA SER A 5 -23.46 -15.25 13.61
C SER A 5 -22.45 -14.23 13.07
N TYR A 6 -21.47 -14.67 12.29
CA TYR A 6 -20.51 -13.79 11.60
C TYR A 6 -21.21 -12.96 10.52
N VAL A 7 -22.07 -13.59 9.70
CA VAL A 7 -22.84 -12.90 8.64
C VAL A 7 -23.79 -11.88 9.24
N ILE A 8 -24.52 -12.21 10.30
CA ILE A 8 -25.48 -11.31 10.99
C ILE A 8 -24.74 -10.09 11.57
N LYS A 9 -23.60 -10.31 12.26
CA LYS A 9 -22.78 -9.24 12.82
C LYS A 9 -22.17 -8.31 11.75
N ARG A 10 -21.92 -8.85 10.56
CA ARG A 10 -21.39 -8.12 9.42
C ARG A 10 -22.48 -7.32 8.69
N VAL A 11 -23.69 -7.89 8.54
CA VAL A 11 -24.85 -7.19 7.97
C VAL A 11 -25.21 -5.96 8.82
N GLY A 12 -25.17 -6.08 10.17
CA GLY A 12 -25.42 -4.94 11.08
C GLY A 12 -24.36 -3.82 11.03
N LYS A 13 -23.19 -4.08 10.43
CA LYS A 13 -22.09 -3.10 10.22
C LYS A 13 -21.96 -2.64 8.77
N MET A 14 -22.82 -3.12 7.87
CA MET A 14 -22.78 -2.72 6.45
C MET A 14 -23.33 -1.31 6.28
N ASP A 15 -22.56 -0.48 5.60
CA ASP A 15 -23.03 0.82 5.12
C ASP A 15 -23.91 0.60 3.87
N PHE A 16 -25.20 0.43 4.11
CA PHE A 16 -26.19 0.20 3.05
C PHE A 16 -26.28 1.38 2.07
N SER A 17 -26.02 2.60 2.52
CA SER A 17 -26.00 3.78 1.65
C SER A 17 -24.88 3.65 0.61
N ARG A 18 -23.65 3.40 1.07
CA ARG A 18 -22.50 3.20 0.16
C ARG A 18 -22.64 1.98 -0.75
N MET A 19 -23.28 0.91 -0.27
CA MET A 19 -23.58 -0.26 -1.11
C MET A 19 -24.57 0.10 -2.22
N MET A 20 -25.61 0.87 -1.90
CA MET A 20 -26.59 1.38 -2.87
C MET A 20 -25.92 2.31 -3.89
N ASP A 21 -25.08 3.23 -3.44
CA ASP A 21 -24.33 4.16 -4.33
C ASP A 21 -23.39 3.41 -5.26
N THR A 22 -22.71 2.35 -4.73
CA THR A 22 -21.90 1.46 -5.55
C THR A 22 -22.73 0.75 -6.61
N ALA A 23 -23.89 0.22 -6.26
CA ALA A 23 -24.79 -0.45 -7.21
C ALA A 23 -25.32 0.51 -8.29
N LYS A 24 -25.69 1.76 -7.93
CA LYS A 24 -26.10 2.80 -8.89
C LYS A 24 -24.95 3.19 -9.82
N MET A 25 -23.74 3.33 -9.29
CA MET A 25 -22.55 3.61 -10.11
C MET A 25 -22.27 2.47 -11.09
N LEU A 26 -22.33 1.22 -10.65
CA LEU A 26 -22.14 0.05 -11.51
C LEU A 26 -23.27 -0.10 -12.52
N HIS A 27 -24.50 0.26 -12.20
CA HIS A 27 -25.61 0.33 -13.16
C HIS A 27 -25.28 1.29 -14.32
N LYS A 28 -24.80 2.50 -14.00
CA LYS A 28 -24.37 3.48 -15.02
C LYS A 28 -23.22 2.96 -15.88
N LYS A 29 -22.26 2.23 -15.27
CA LYS A 29 -21.09 1.68 -15.98
C LYS A 29 -21.45 0.49 -16.88
N THR A 30 -22.40 -0.36 -16.43
CA THR A 30 -22.60 -1.70 -17.03
C THR A 30 -23.96 -1.90 -17.72
N GLY A 31 -24.94 -1.03 -17.46
CA GLY A 31 -26.33 -1.20 -17.87
C GLY A 31 -27.12 -2.26 -17.08
N LYS A 32 -26.47 -3.01 -16.16
CA LYS A 32 -27.15 -4.04 -15.35
C LYS A 32 -28.12 -3.39 -14.38
N PRO A 33 -29.34 -3.95 -14.17
CA PRO A 33 -30.31 -3.39 -13.21
C PRO A 33 -29.73 -3.29 -11.79
N THR A 34 -29.96 -2.16 -11.12
CA THR A 34 -29.47 -1.92 -9.74
C THR A 34 -29.91 -3.03 -8.77
N ALA A 35 -31.18 -3.48 -8.87
CA ALA A 35 -31.68 -4.58 -8.05
C ALA A 35 -30.92 -5.90 -8.26
N ALA A 36 -30.58 -6.23 -9.52
CA ALA A 36 -29.78 -7.42 -9.83
C ALA A 36 -28.37 -7.33 -9.28
N LEU A 37 -27.73 -6.15 -9.36
CA LEU A 37 -26.41 -5.89 -8.76
C LEU A 37 -26.43 -6.04 -7.23
N LEU A 38 -27.45 -5.50 -6.56
CA LEU A 38 -27.63 -5.62 -5.11
C LEU A 38 -27.83 -7.09 -4.69
N ALA A 39 -28.68 -7.83 -5.42
CA ALA A 39 -28.89 -9.26 -5.16
C ALA A 39 -27.59 -10.07 -5.32
N ASP A 40 -26.81 -9.79 -6.38
CA ASP A 40 -25.53 -10.47 -6.62
C ASP A 40 -24.45 -10.07 -5.58
N MET A 41 -24.42 -8.81 -5.15
CA MET A 41 -23.58 -8.37 -4.02
C MET A 41 -23.92 -9.14 -2.73
N GLY A 42 -25.23 -9.31 -2.44
CA GLY A 42 -25.70 -10.10 -1.30
C GLY A 42 -25.27 -11.57 -1.40
N ARG A 43 -25.43 -12.17 -2.59
CA ARG A 43 -24.92 -13.52 -2.87
C ARG A 43 -23.40 -13.62 -2.67
N CYS A 44 -22.65 -12.66 -3.16
CA CYS A 44 -21.19 -12.63 -3.00
C CYS A 44 -20.78 -12.44 -1.53
N ALA A 45 -21.52 -11.67 -0.76
CA ALA A 45 -21.27 -11.51 0.67
C ALA A 45 -21.42 -12.82 1.44
N VAL A 46 -22.45 -13.59 1.15
CA VAL A 46 -22.71 -14.90 1.80
C VAL A 46 -21.75 -15.99 1.30
N LYS A 47 -21.56 -16.09 -0.01
CA LYS A 47 -20.84 -17.22 -0.63
C LYS A 47 -19.31 -17.06 -0.59
N TYR A 48 -18.80 -15.82 -0.74
CA TYR A 48 -17.38 -15.54 -0.88
C TYR A 48 -16.82 -14.61 0.20
N ASN A 49 -17.60 -14.25 1.21
CA ASN A 49 -17.24 -13.23 2.22
C ASN A 49 -16.82 -11.88 1.59
N ALA A 50 -17.39 -11.53 0.44
CA ALA A 50 -17.07 -10.31 -0.28
C ALA A 50 -17.87 -9.12 0.25
N GLY A 51 -17.21 -7.97 0.44
CA GLY A 51 -17.88 -6.69 0.62
C GLY A 51 -18.25 -6.06 -0.74
N TYR A 52 -19.08 -5.01 -0.71
CA TYR A 52 -19.43 -4.26 -1.92
C TYR A 52 -18.20 -3.62 -2.60
N MET A 53 -17.16 -3.29 -1.81
CA MET A 53 -15.89 -2.80 -2.36
C MET A 53 -15.10 -3.91 -3.09
N ASP A 54 -15.05 -5.13 -2.52
CA ASP A 54 -14.46 -6.29 -3.22
C ASP A 54 -15.18 -6.54 -4.55
N TYR A 55 -16.52 -6.50 -4.50
CA TYR A 55 -17.38 -6.68 -5.67
C TYR A 55 -17.09 -5.65 -6.78
N LYS A 56 -16.90 -4.37 -6.39
CA LYS A 56 -16.56 -3.27 -7.29
C LYS A 56 -15.16 -3.44 -7.87
N ILE A 57 -14.14 -3.63 -7.00
CA ILE A 57 -12.72 -3.55 -7.36
C ILE A 57 -12.29 -4.73 -8.23
N ALA A 58 -12.71 -5.95 -7.85
CA ALA A 58 -12.47 -7.15 -8.64
C ALA A 58 -13.51 -7.36 -9.76
N GLU A 59 -14.41 -6.40 -9.98
CA GLU A 59 -15.49 -6.47 -10.97
C GLU A 59 -16.26 -7.81 -10.93
N MET A 60 -16.56 -8.31 -9.73
CA MET A 60 -17.16 -9.64 -9.53
C MET A 60 -18.45 -9.85 -10.32
N TYR A 61 -19.14 -8.79 -10.74
CA TYR A 61 -20.33 -8.84 -11.62
C TYR A 61 -20.03 -9.38 -13.02
N ARG A 62 -18.76 -9.50 -13.40
CA ARG A 62 -18.30 -10.06 -14.69
C ARG A 62 -17.80 -11.50 -14.55
N LEU A 63 -17.45 -11.91 -13.31
CA LEU A 63 -16.77 -13.15 -13.02
C LEU A 63 -17.74 -14.32 -12.90
N SER A 64 -17.33 -15.48 -13.42
CA SER A 64 -17.95 -16.77 -13.14
C SER A 64 -17.76 -17.19 -11.68
N ASP A 65 -18.50 -18.18 -11.24
CA ASP A 65 -18.38 -18.76 -9.89
C ASP A 65 -16.95 -19.28 -9.60
N ALA A 66 -16.31 -19.90 -10.59
CA ALA A 66 -14.92 -20.38 -10.46
C ALA A 66 -13.94 -19.22 -10.28
N GLN A 67 -14.03 -18.17 -11.08
CA GLN A 67 -13.18 -16.98 -10.96
C GLN A 67 -13.42 -16.25 -9.63
N ARG A 68 -14.67 -16.07 -9.18
CA ARG A 68 -14.99 -15.46 -7.88
C ARG A 68 -14.35 -16.16 -6.69
N ARG A 69 -14.12 -17.50 -6.78
CA ARG A 69 -13.42 -18.29 -5.76
C ARG A 69 -11.91 -18.04 -5.70
N THR A 70 -11.36 -17.35 -6.67
CA THR A 70 -9.94 -16.99 -6.72
C THR A 70 -9.65 -15.59 -6.17
N VAL A 71 -10.70 -14.80 -5.90
CA VAL A 71 -10.57 -13.43 -5.39
C VAL A 71 -10.34 -13.46 -3.87
N ILE A 72 -9.31 -12.74 -3.40
CA ILE A 72 -9.16 -12.44 -1.97
C ILE A 72 -10.12 -11.33 -1.60
N THR A 73 -11.17 -11.70 -0.87
CA THR A 73 -12.13 -10.75 -0.34
C THR A 73 -11.69 -10.22 1.03
N ARG A 74 -12.31 -9.14 1.49
CA ARG A 74 -12.03 -8.58 2.83
C ARG A 74 -12.10 -9.64 3.94
N GLY A 75 -13.05 -10.58 3.83
CA GLY A 75 -13.18 -11.66 4.80
C GLY A 75 -11.99 -12.62 4.79
N ILE A 76 -11.53 -13.02 3.60
CA ILE A 76 -10.36 -13.90 3.43
C ILE A 76 -9.10 -13.16 3.86
N SER A 77 -8.92 -11.90 3.46
CA SER A 77 -7.77 -11.09 3.86
C SER A 77 -7.66 -10.95 5.38
N ASN A 78 -8.76 -10.63 6.06
CA ASN A 78 -8.79 -10.54 7.52
C ASN A 78 -8.41 -11.88 8.20
N GLU A 79 -8.82 -13.02 7.61
CA GLU A 79 -8.48 -14.34 8.13
C GLU A 79 -7.00 -14.66 7.95
N ILE A 80 -6.42 -14.34 6.78
CA ILE A 80 -4.99 -14.51 6.51
C ILE A 80 -4.18 -13.69 7.51
N VAL A 81 -4.48 -12.39 7.65
CA VAL A 81 -3.75 -11.51 8.59
C VAL A 81 -3.88 -12.00 10.03
N ARG A 82 -5.09 -12.38 10.47
CA ARG A 82 -5.32 -12.88 11.82
C ARG A 82 -4.53 -14.17 12.13
N ARG A 83 -4.36 -15.05 11.13
CA ARG A 83 -3.61 -16.30 11.24
C ARG A 83 -2.10 -16.09 11.20
N MET A 84 -1.65 -15.16 10.35
CA MET A 84 -0.23 -14.97 10.04
C MET A 84 0.45 -13.92 10.92
N ASN A 85 -0.28 -12.94 11.44
CA ASN A 85 0.32 -11.78 12.10
C ASN A 85 -0.14 -11.68 13.55
N ASP A 86 0.79 -11.86 14.49
CA ASP A 86 0.54 -11.62 15.90
C ASP A 86 0.43 -10.09 16.15
N LYS A 87 -0.74 -9.67 16.61
CA LYS A 87 -1.05 -8.26 16.85
C LYS A 87 -0.14 -7.61 17.91
N ALA A 88 0.42 -8.38 18.83
CA ALA A 88 1.34 -7.88 19.86
C ALA A 88 2.61 -7.26 19.25
N TYR A 89 2.96 -7.64 18.02
CA TYR A 89 4.17 -7.19 17.32
C TYR A 89 3.91 -6.15 16.22
N TRP A 90 2.65 -5.71 16.02
CA TRP A 90 2.31 -4.74 14.98
C TRP A 90 2.95 -3.37 15.21
N HIS A 91 3.22 -3.02 16.46
CA HIS A 91 3.88 -1.76 16.82
C HIS A 91 5.24 -1.55 16.12
N PHE A 92 5.96 -2.63 15.76
CA PHE A 92 7.19 -2.52 14.97
C PHE A 92 6.96 -2.04 13.53
N PHE A 93 5.73 -2.06 13.05
CA PHE A 93 5.32 -1.60 11.73
C PHE A 93 4.47 -0.34 11.78
N ASP A 94 3.63 -0.20 12.79
CA ASP A 94 2.68 0.91 12.93
C ASP A 94 3.37 2.17 13.48
N ASP A 95 4.36 2.03 14.37
CA ASP A 95 5.18 3.12 14.89
C ASP A 95 6.42 3.33 14.00
N LYS A 96 6.45 4.49 13.33
CA LYS A 96 7.51 4.84 12.39
C LYS A 96 8.91 4.88 13.02
N THR A 97 9.03 5.25 14.31
CA THR A 97 10.32 5.29 15.00
C THR A 97 10.83 3.90 15.31
N GLN A 98 9.93 3.01 15.71
CA GLN A 98 10.27 1.60 15.93
C GLN A 98 10.60 0.89 14.62
N PHE A 99 9.85 1.19 13.56
CA PHE A 99 10.14 0.67 12.22
C PHE A 99 11.54 1.09 11.77
N ASN A 100 11.84 2.39 11.81
CA ASN A 100 13.14 2.91 11.36
C ASN A 100 14.30 2.35 12.20
N THR A 101 14.11 2.17 13.51
CA THR A 101 15.10 1.56 14.39
C THR A 101 15.30 0.07 14.07
N LYS A 102 14.21 -0.68 13.94
CA LYS A 102 14.25 -2.14 13.74
C LYS A 102 14.81 -2.53 12.37
N PHE A 103 14.51 -1.74 11.34
CA PHE A 103 14.91 -1.95 9.96
C PHE A 103 16.01 -0.98 9.49
N ALA A 104 16.80 -0.41 10.40
CA ALA A 104 17.84 0.60 10.13
C ALA A 104 18.81 0.21 9.01
N LYS A 105 19.17 -1.09 8.90
CA LYS A 105 20.01 -1.65 7.83
C LYS A 105 19.53 -1.23 6.43
N TRP A 106 18.22 -1.09 6.22
CA TRP A 106 17.60 -0.85 4.92
C TRP A 106 16.88 0.50 4.81
N ILE A 107 16.79 1.26 5.92
CA ILE A 107 16.25 2.62 5.92
C ILE A 107 17.27 3.57 5.30
N GLN A 108 18.52 3.57 5.78
CA GLN A 108 19.68 4.31 5.27
C GLN A 108 19.40 5.77 4.91
N ARG A 109 18.62 6.44 5.74
CA ARG A 109 18.37 7.89 5.72
C ARG A 109 18.34 8.41 7.15
N ASP A 110 18.72 9.65 7.31
CA ASP A 110 18.66 10.30 8.60
C ASP A 110 17.23 10.56 9.02
N TRP A 111 16.99 10.43 10.32
CA TRP A 111 15.70 10.77 10.89
C TRP A 111 15.85 11.12 12.38
N ILE A 112 14.91 11.93 12.88
CA ILE A 112 14.83 12.31 14.30
C ILE A 112 13.37 12.28 14.73
N LYS A 113 13.12 11.86 15.96
CA LYS A 113 11.80 11.97 16.57
C LYS A 113 11.54 13.42 16.98
N ALA A 114 10.37 13.92 16.67
CA ALA A 114 9.89 15.23 17.07
C ALA A 114 8.70 15.05 18.01
N ASP A 115 8.92 15.35 19.27
CA ASP A 115 7.91 15.43 20.32
C ASP A 115 8.25 16.61 21.26
N GLU A 116 7.62 16.70 22.40
CA GLU A 116 7.86 17.75 23.41
C GLU A 116 9.32 17.81 23.94
N THR A 117 10.09 16.74 23.77
CA THR A 117 11.49 16.68 24.17
C THR A 117 12.47 17.20 23.13
N LEU A 118 12.00 17.52 21.90
CA LEU A 118 12.84 18.03 20.83
C LEU A 118 13.47 19.36 21.24
N THR A 119 14.79 19.47 21.13
CA THR A 119 15.52 20.72 21.37
C THR A 119 15.95 21.38 20.06
N ALA A 120 16.19 22.70 20.10
CA ALA A 120 16.69 23.42 18.93
C ALA A 120 18.08 22.93 18.49
N GLU A 121 18.93 22.52 19.44
CA GLU A 121 20.24 21.94 19.15
C GLU A 121 20.12 20.61 18.40
N ALA A 122 19.25 19.71 18.87
CA ALA A 122 19.04 18.42 18.22
C ALA A 122 18.44 18.59 16.81
N LEU A 123 17.47 19.51 16.66
CA LEU A 123 16.90 19.84 15.36
C LEU A 123 17.95 20.50 14.46
N GLY A 124 18.77 21.40 14.98
CA GLY A 124 19.85 22.06 14.23
C GLY A 124 20.89 21.07 13.71
N GLU A 125 21.30 20.10 14.51
CA GLU A 125 22.22 19.05 14.06
C GLU A 125 21.60 18.16 12.97
N PHE A 126 20.32 17.79 13.12
CA PHE A 126 19.58 17.05 12.05
C PHE A 126 19.52 17.85 10.74
N LEU A 127 19.34 19.17 10.80
CA LEU A 127 19.14 20.04 9.63
C LEU A 127 20.45 20.53 9.01
N LYS A 128 21.61 20.31 9.64
CA LYS A 128 22.90 20.94 9.32
C LYS A 128 23.26 20.90 7.81
N ASP A 129 23.09 19.72 7.19
CA ASP A 129 23.45 19.49 5.79
C ASP A 129 22.23 19.29 4.88
N LYS A 130 21.03 19.70 5.34
CA LYS A 130 19.78 19.46 4.62
C LYS A 130 19.19 20.75 4.06
N GLU A 131 18.77 20.70 2.81
CA GLU A 131 18.02 21.77 2.15
C GLU A 131 16.50 21.59 2.31
N GLN A 132 16.07 20.38 2.66
CA GLN A 132 14.66 20.00 2.82
C GLN A 132 14.53 18.72 3.62
N PHE A 133 13.36 18.51 4.24
CA PHE A 133 13.00 17.26 4.93
C PHE A 133 11.49 17.00 4.89
N ILE A 134 11.08 15.80 5.27
CA ILE A 134 9.67 15.40 5.40
C ILE A 134 9.31 15.29 6.88
N PHE A 135 8.22 15.93 7.26
CA PHE A 135 7.53 15.77 8.53
C PHE A 135 6.43 14.71 8.36
N LYS A 136 6.42 13.68 9.20
CA LYS A 136 5.39 12.62 9.20
C LYS A 136 4.84 12.46 10.60
N PRO A 137 3.54 12.76 10.85
CA PRO A 137 2.93 12.46 12.15
C PRO A 137 3.11 10.99 12.54
N LEU A 138 3.35 10.72 13.83
CA LEU A 138 3.42 9.34 14.31
C LEU A 138 2.07 8.66 14.23
N GLU A 139 0.99 9.39 14.50
CA GLU A 139 -0.38 8.91 14.33
C GLU A 139 -0.90 9.25 12.94
N GLY A 140 -1.78 8.40 12.41
CA GLY A 140 -2.36 8.55 11.09
C GLY A 140 -1.81 7.57 10.05
N SER A 141 -2.54 7.44 8.95
CA SER A 141 -2.22 6.52 7.85
C SER A 141 -2.51 7.19 6.51
N SER A 142 -2.10 6.55 5.42
CA SER A 142 -2.40 7.00 4.05
C SER A 142 -1.84 8.38 3.68
N GLY A 143 -0.77 8.82 4.39
CA GLY A 143 -0.07 10.08 4.09
C GLY A 143 -0.76 11.34 4.61
N GLN A 144 -1.75 11.22 5.50
CA GLN A 144 -2.38 12.39 6.14
C GLN A 144 -1.38 13.13 7.03
N GLY A 145 -1.35 14.46 6.92
CA GLY A 145 -0.49 15.32 7.74
C GLY A 145 1.00 15.24 7.37
N ILE A 146 1.38 14.59 6.27
CA ILE A 146 2.75 14.66 5.76
C ILE A 146 3.00 16.04 5.19
N GLU A 147 4.05 16.70 5.66
CA GLU A 147 4.48 18.01 5.20
C GLU A 147 5.94 17.98 4.75
N LYS A 148 6.24 18.77 3.74
CA LYS A 148 7.60 18.99 3.27
C LYS A 148 8.04 20.39 3.70
N TYR A 149 9.17 20.47 4.39
CA TYR A 149 9.81 21.71 4.79
C TYR A 149 11.09 21.92 3.99
N VAL A 150 11.42 23.19 3.74
CA VAL A 150 12.61 23.61 3.02
C VAL A 150 13.40 24.63 3.85
N LYS A 151 14.67 24.82 3.56
CA LYS A 151 15.63 25.60 4.38
C LYS A 151 15.13 26.95 4.86
N LYS A 152 14.42 27.69 4.03
CA LYS A 152 13.82 28.98 4.40
C LYS A 152 12.80 28.90 5.55
N ASP A 153 12.20 27.71 5.78
CA ASP A 153 11.17 27.52 6.81
C ASP A 153 11.79 27.50 8.23
N TRP A 154 13.10 27.25 8.36
CA TRP A 154 13.82 27.18 9.65
C TRP A 154 14.97 28.20 9.79
N GLU A 155 14.93 29.34 9.10
CA GLU A 155 15.86 30.44 9.28
C GLU A 155 15.91 30.91 10.75
N ASN A 156 14.76 30.91 11.46
CA ASN A 156 14.69 31.04 12.91
C ASN A 156 14.46 29.66 13.53
N LEU A 157 15.56 28.96 13.87
CA LEU A 157 15.52 27.59 14.36
C LEU A 157 14.71 27.44 15.66
N ALA A 158 14.80 28.38 16.61
CA ALA A 158 14.07 28.30 17.87
C ALA A 158 12.55 28.39 17.65
N ALA A 159 12.10 29.37 16.87
CA ALA A 159 10.68 29.51 16.53
C ALA A 159 10.16 28.31 15.73
N PHE A 160 10.99 27.79 14.84
CA PHE A 160 10.64 26.61 14.04
C PHE A 160 10.54 25.33 14.89
N THR A 161 11.44 25.15 15.88
CA THR A 161 11.36 24.04 16.83
C THR A 161 10.03 24.02 17.58
N GLU A 162 9.60 25.19 18.07
CA GLU A 162 8.30 25.29 18.76
C GLU A 162 7.12 25.02 17.82
N LYS A 163 7.19 25.47 16.57
CA LYS A 163 6.19 25.13 15.54
C LYS A 163 6.10 23.62 15.31
N ILE A 164 7.24 22.94 15.17
CA ILE A 164 7.27 21.48 14.97
C ILE A 164 6.65 20.76 16.17
N LYS A 165 6.95 21.15 17.41
CA LYS A 165 6.33 20.59 18.62
C LYS A 165 4.81 20.76 18.63
N GLN A 166 4.31 21.93 18.24
CA GLN A 166 2.87 22.23 18.21
C GLN A 166 2.11 21.36 17.19
N ASN A 167 2.75 20.88 16.14
CA ASN A 167 2.15 19.96 15.16
C ASN A 167 1.95 18.54 15.70
N GLY A 168 2.38 18.27 16.95
CA GLY A 168 2.25 16.98 17.62
C GLY A 168 3.40 16.02 17.34
N PRO A 169 3.38 14.82 17.97
CA PRO A 169 4.45 13.84 17.83
C PRO A 169 4.61 13.39 16.38
N ALA A 170 5.85 13.45 15.89
CA ALA A 170 6.18 13.16 14.50
C ALA A 170 7.57 12.50 14.38
N ILE A 171 7.88 12.05 13.18
CA ILE A 171 9.23 11.76 12.73
C ILE A 171 9.60 12.78 11.63
N LEU A 172 10.78 13.36 11.73
CA LEU A 172 11.40 14.16 10.69
C LEU A 172 12.38 13.28 9.94
N GLU A 173 12.26 13.21 8.64
CA GLU A 173 13.10 12.31 7.84
C GLU A 173 13.75 13.06 6.67
N GLU A 174 14.96 12.66 6.35
CA GLU A 174 15.61 13.04 5.10
C GLU A 174 14.75 12.62 3.90
N ILE A 175 14.75 13.46 2.85
CA ILE A 175 14.00 13.17 1.63
C ILE A 175 14.69 12.05 0.86
N VAL A 176 13.90 11.03 0.51
CA VAL A 176 14.37 9.98 -0.39
C VAL A 176 14.40 10.50 -1.82
N ILE A 177 15.57 10.45 -2.44
CA ILE A 177 15.75 10.76 -3.86
C ILE A 177 15.57 9.47 -4.65
N GLN A 178 14.52 9.40 -5.47
CA GLN A 178 14.27 8.22 -6.28
C GLN A 178 15.22 8.14 -7.48
N HIS A 179 15.45 6.91 -7.96
CA HIS A 179 16.24 6.62 -9.15
C HIS A 179 15.72 7.41 -10.38
N PRO A 180 16.59 7.94 -11.26
CA PRO A 180 16.17 8.73 -12.43
C PRO A 180 15.12 8.02 -13.30
N GLU A 181 15.25 6.72 -13.56
CA GLU A 181 14.23 5.96 -14.30
C GLU A 181 12.87 5.96 -13.59
N MET A 182 12.85 5.82 -12.25
CA MET A 182 11.60 5.92 -11.48
C MET A 182 10.98 7.32 -11.56
N ALA A 183 11.83 8.36 -11.57
CA ALA A 183 11.39 9.76 -11.72
C ALA A 183 10.77 10.05 -13.10
N ARG A 184 11.14 9.30 -14.14
CA ARG A 184 10.49 9.39 -15.46
C ARG A 184 9.01 9.00 -15.39
N MET A 185 8.66 8.06 -14.51
CA MET A 185 7.25 7.68 -14.31
C MET A 185 6.46 8.83 -13.68
N CYS A 186 6.88 9.31 -12.50
CA CYS A 186 6.32 10.51 -11.85
C CYS A 186 7.42 11.22 -11.04
N PRO A 187 7.85 12.43 -11.43
CA PRO A 187 8.93 13.12 -10.74
C PRO A 187 8.50 13.83 -9.44
N THR A 188 7.21 14.01 -9.21
CA THR A 188 6.68 14.79 -8.07
C THR A 188 6.49 13.97 -6.81
N SER A 189 6.52 12.64 -6.93
CA SER A 189 6.42 11.70 -5.80
C SER A 189 7.48 10.61 -5.90
N VAL A 190 7.87 10.04 -4.78
CA VAL A 190 8.63 8.79 -4.76
C VAL A 190 7.67 7.67 -5.15
N ASN A 191 7.90 7.06 -6.33
CA ASN A 191 7.13 5.91 -6.79
C ASN A 191 7.66 4.65 -6.11
N THR A 192 6.84 4.00 -5.27
CA THR A 192 7.29 2.87 -4.47
C THR A 192 6.87 1.53 -5.07
N VAL A 193 7.77 0.56 -5.02
CA VAL A 193 7.41 -0.83 -5.30
C VAL A 193 6.86 -1.45 -4.03
N ARG A 194 5.59 -1.85 -4.05
CA ARG A 194 5.02 -2.63 -2.96
C ARG A 194 5.27 -4.10 -3.19
N ILE A 195 6.06 -4.72 -2.32
CA ILE A 195 6.42 -6.14 -2.35
C ILE A 195 5.80 -6.81 -1.12
N ALA A 196 5.00 -7.85 -1.32
CA ALA A 196 4.37 -8.58 -0.22
C ALA A 196 5.08 -9.91 0.02
N THR A 197 5.63 -10.09 1.22
CA THR A 197 6.27 -11.33 1.66
C THR A 197 5.38 -12.11 2.61
N LEU A 198 5.52 -13.43 2.60
CA LEU A 198 4.78 -14.34 3.45
C LEU A 198 5.67 -15.49 3.95
N LEU A 199 5.83 -15.58 5.28
CA LEU A 199 6.34 -16.76 5.97
C LEU A 199 5.19 -17.76 6.10
N GLY A 200 4.95 -18.52 5.04
CA GLY A 200 3.83 -19.45 4.95
C GLY A 200 4.02 -20.74 5.74
N ASP A 201 3.02 -21.61 5.68
CA ASP A 201 3.08 -22.94 6.32
C ASP A 201 3.78 -23.96 5.41
N LYS A 202 3.76 -23.73 4.09
CA LYS A 202 4.36 -24.61 3.07
C LYS A 202 5.72 -24.12 2.60
N GLN A 203 5.83 -22.83 2.42
CA GLN A 203 7.05 -22.15 1.95
C GLN A 203 7.02 -20.68 2.36
N GLU A 204 8.14 -20.02 2.22
CA GLU A 204 8.28 -18.59 2.39
C GLU A 204 8.65 -17.92 1.07
N GLY A 205 8.34 -16.62 0.92
CA GLY A 205 8.68 -15.89 -0.29
C GLY A 205 7.78 -14.70 -0.57
N ILE A 206 7.84 -14.23 -1.82
CA ILE A 206 7.05 -13.09 -2.30
C ILE A 206 5.77 -13.60 -2.94
N VAL A 207 4.64 -13.05 -2.50
CA VAL A 207 3.32 -13.42 -3.01
C VAL A 207 2.92 -12.59 -4.22
N TYR A 208 3.18 -11.27 -4.17
CA TYR A 208 2.90 -10.34 -5.26
C TYR A 208 3.77 -9.08 -5.15
N ALA A 209 3.91 -8.38 -6.27
CA ALA A 209 4.46 -7.04 -6.31
C ALA A 209 3.67 -6.13 -7.26
N PHE A 210 3.60 -4.85 -6.94
CA PHE A 210 3.07 -3.81 -7.82
C PHE A 210 3.79 -2.48 -7.60
N LEU A 211 3.90 -1.70 -8.66
CA LEU A 211 4.41 -0.33 -8.60
C LEU A 211 3.26 0.60 -8.23
N ARG A 212 3.44 1.39 -7.20
CA ARG A 212 2.61 2.55 -6.89
C ARG A 212 3.16 3.74 -7.66
N ILE A 213 2.29 4.40 -8.39
CA ILE A 213 2.66 5.48 -9.31
C ILE A 213 1.89 6.73 -8.88
N GLY A 214 2.60 7.80 -8.58
CA GLY A 214 2.00 9.08 -8.26
C GLY A 214 1.29 9.70 -9.46
N ASN A 215 0.52 10.74 -9.22
CA ASN A 215 -0.22 11.47 -10.26
C ASN A 215 -0.21 12.98 -9.97
N GLY A 216 0.99 13.56 -10.02
CA GLY A 216 1.21 15.02 -9.85
C GLY A 216 1.18 15.52 -8.39
N LYS A 217 0.94 14.63 -7.40
CA LYS A 217 1.03 14.95 -5.97
C LYS A 217 2.35 14.46 -5.38
N VAL A 218 2.64 14.86 -4.16
CA VAL A 218 3.84 14.41 -3.41
C VAL A 218 3.75 12.92 -3.06
N MET A 219 2.53 12.40 -2.96
CA MET A 219 2.24 11.01 -2.57
C MET A 219 1.90 10.15 -3.78
N ASP A 220 2.46 8.93 -3.83
CA ASP A 220 2.16 7.91 -4.83
C ASP A 220 0.90 7.05 -4.46
N ASN A 221 0.29 7.32 -3.32
CA ASN A 221 -0.79 6.50 -2.80
C ASN A 221 -2.02 6.52 -3.72
N VAL A 222 -2.53 5.33 -4.03
CA VAL A 222 -3.76 5.15 -4.83
C VAL A 222 -4.98 5.83 -4.19
N ASP A 223 -5.00 5.98 -2.85
CA ASP A 223 -6.02 6.73 -2.12
C ASP A 223 -5.95 8.24 -2.34
N CYS A 224 -4.77 8.74 -2.71
CA CYS A 224 -4.53 10.15 -3.00
C CYS A 224 -4.65 10.49 -4.50
N GLY A 225 -5.11 9.56 -5.32
CA GLY A 225 -5.28 9.74 -6.76
C GLY A 225 -4.13 9.20 -7.60
N GLY A 226 -3.20 8.46 -7.00
CA GLY A 226 -2.21 7.66 -7.69
C GLY A 226 -2.82 6.42 -8.34
N MET A 227 -2.01 5.66 -9.04
CA MET A 227 -2.38 4.42 -9.70
C MET A 227 -1.40 3.30 -9.32
N ALA A 228 -1.76 2.05 -9.64
CA ALA A 228 -0.91 0.90 -9.46
C ALA A 228 -0.82 0.09 -10.75
N ALA A 229 0.34 -0.54 -10.99
CA ALA A 229 0.54 -1.48 -12.08
C ALA A 229 1.26 -2.73 -11.55
N ARG A 230 0.84 -3.91 -12.00
CA ARG A 230 1.41 -5.18 -11.55
C ARG A 230 2.84 -5.34 -12.06
N VAL A 231 3.74 -5.78 -11.19
CA VAL A 231 5.14 -6.11 -11.52
C VAL A 231 5.27 -7.62 -11.68
N ASP A 232 5.98 -8.04 -12.72
CA ASP A 232 6.41 -9.43 -12.89
C ASP A 232 7.52 -9.76 -11.87
N LEU A 233 7.33 -10.82 -11.11
CA LEU A 233 8.27 -11.21 -10.05
C LEU A 233 9.61 -11.74 -10.56
N GLU A 234 9.68 -12.19 -11.79
CA GLU A 234 10.92 -12.71 -12.39
C GLU A 234 11.73 -11.60 -13.03
N SER A 235 11.10 -10.80 -13.88
CA SER A 235 11.78 -9.77 -14.68
C SER A 235 11.81 -8.39 -14.04
N GLY A 236 10.90 -8.07 -13.13
CA GLY A 236 10.73 -6.72 -12.59
C GLY A 236 10.05 -5.74 -13.55
N MET A 237 9.51 -6.21 -14.68
CA MET A 237 8.76 -5.37 -15.63
C MET A 237 7.31 -5.18 -15.20
N LEU A 238 6.74 -4.03 -15.53
CA LEU A 238 5.30 -3.81 -15.38
C LEU A 238 4.53 -4.59 -16.45
N LEU A 239 3.66 -5.50 -16.00
CA LEU A 239 2.88 -6.39 -16.87
C LEU A 239 1.56 -5.78 -17.32
N THR A 240 1.05 -4.78 -16.61
CA THR A 240 -0.31 -4.28 -16.79
C THR A 240 -0.35 -2.77 -16.96
N VAL A 241 -1.47 -2.26 -17.44
CA VAL A 241 -1.79 -0.83 -17.38
C VAL A 241 -1.80 -0.34 -15.94
N GLY A 242 -1.59 0.94 -15.72
CA GLY A 242 -1.90 1.58 -14.46
C GLY A 242 -3.41 1.55 -14.21
N ALA A 243 -3.82 1.27 -12.99
CA ALA A 243 -5.23 1.31 -12.58
C ALA A 243 -5.40 2.08 -11.28
N ASP A 244 -6.49 2.85 -11.17
CA ASP A 244 -6.87 3.58 -9.97
C ASP A 244 -8.07 2.95 -9.23
N LYS A 245 -8.43 3.47 -8.06
CA LYS A 245 -9.58 3.01 -7.27
C LYS A 245 -10.94 3.32 -7.91
N GLN A 246 -10.99 4.24 -8.86
CA GLN A 246 -12.20 4.57 -9.61
C GLN A 246 -12.46 3.54 -10.72
N GLY A 247 -11.42 2.77 -11.09
CA GLY A 247 -11.46 1.79 -12.17
C GLY A 247 -11.09 2.40 -13.52
N ASN A 248 -10.41 3.56 -13.51
CA ASN A 248 -9.76 4.10 -14.71
C ASN A 248 -8.47 3.34 -14.96
N THR A 249 -8.10 3.24 -16.23
CA THR A 249 -6.89 2.57 -16.71
C THR A 249 -6.04 3.51 -17.54
N PHE A 250 -4.72 3.33 -17.46
CA PHE A 250 -3.74 4.21 -18.08
C PHE A 250 -2.64 3.35 -18.73
N GLU A 251 -2.52 3.42 -20.06
CA GLU A 251 -1.40 2.80 -20.78
C GLU A 251 -0.12 3.61 -20.62
N LYS A 252 -0.28 4.94 -20.53
CA LYS A 252 0.79 5.91 -20.29
C LYS A 252 0.44 6.77 -19.09
N HIS A 253 1.46 7.21 -18.38
CA HIS A 253 1.27 8.15 -17.28
C HIS A 253 0.66 9.47 -17.79
N PRO A 254 -0.44 9.98 -17.22
CA PRO A 254 -1.21 11.08 -17.80
C PRO A 254 -0.45 12.41 -17.86
N ILE A 255 0.55 12.62 -17.00
CA ILE A 255 1.34 13.85 -16.95
C ILE A 255 2.63 13.72 -17.75
N THR A 256 3.38 12.63 -17.57
CA THR A 256 4.72 12.47 -18.16
C THR A 256 4.70 11.83 -19.55
N GLY A 257 3.60 11.13 -19.90
CA GLY A 257 3.52 10.35 -21.14
C GLY A 257 4.32 9.04 -21.13
N THR A 258 5.00 8.72 -20.02
CA THR A 258 5.80 7.51 -19.88
C THR A 258 4.91 6.27 -20.02
N SER A 259 5.31 5.32 -20.87
CA SER A 259 4.60 4.04 -21.03
C SER A 259 4.69 3.23 -19.75
N ILE A 260 3.56 2.67 -19.30
CA ILE A 260 3.48 1.90 -18.06
C ILE A 260 3.83 0.44 -18.34
N ILE A 261 3.13 -0.22 -19.25
CA ILE A 261 3.45 -1.60 -19.63
C ILE A 261 4.86 -1.66 -20.22
N GLY A 262 5.64 -2.63 -19.79
CA GLY A 262 7.03 -2.83 -20.22
C GLY A 262 8.05 -1.92 -19.52
N PHE A 263 7.60 -1.06 -18.58
CA PHE A 263 8.52 -0.28 -17.76
C PHE A 263 9.32 -1.21 -16.86
N GLN A 264 10.66 -1.11 -16.90
CA GLN A 264 11.56 -1.90 -16.08
C GLN A 264 11.81 -1.19 -14.75
N VAL A 265 11.50 -1.84 -13.63
CA VAL A 265 11.85 -1.36 -12.29
C VAL A 265 13.34 -1.59 -12.06
N PRO A 266 14.16 -0.55 -11.84
CA PRO A 266 15.57 -0.73 -11.53
C PRO A 266 15.76 -1.46 -10.19
N TYR A 267 16.86 -2.19 -10.02
CA TYR A 267 17.20 -2.87 -8.76
C TYR A 267 16.07 -3.74 -8.19
N PHE A 268 15.21 -4.32 -9.06
CA PHE A 268 14.07 -5.10 -8.57
C PHE A 268 14.51 -6.37 -7.86
N GLU A 269 15.56 -7.04 -8.33
CA GLU A 269 16.07 -8.25 -7.69
C GLU A 269 16.63 -7.95 -6.29
N GLU A 270 17.39 -6.87 -6.16
CA GLU A 270 17.91 -6.39 -4.88
C GLU A 270 16.77 -6.00 -3.92
N ALA A 271 15.71 -5.40 -4.44
CA ALA A 271 14.51 -5.07 -3.66
C ALA A 271 13.80 -6.33 -3.15
N LYS A 272 13.71 -7.38 -3.95
CA LYS A 272 13.18 -8.68 -3.52
C LYS A 272 14.03 -9.29 -2.41
N GLN A 273 15.34 -9.36 -2.59
CA GLN A 273 16.25 -9.90 -1.59
C GLN A 273 16.18 -9.15 -0.27
N MET A 274 16.14 -7.82 -0.34
CA MET A 274 15.94 -6.96 0.83
C MET A 274 14.67 -7.32 1.61
N CYS A 275 13.54 -7.51 0.92
CA CYS A 275 12.27 -7.88 1.54
C CYS A 275 12.30 -9.30 2.13
N LEU A 276 12.95 -10.26 1.45
CA LEU A 276 13.11 -11.63 1.92
C LEU A 276 14.00 -11.71 3.18
N GLU A 277 15.06 -10.92 3.26
CA GLU A 277 15.85 -10.81 4.49
C GLU A 277 15.06 -10.15 5.63
N ALA A 278 14.35 -9.06 5.32
CA ALA A 278 13.64 -8.26 6.31
C ALA A 278 12.45 -8.98 6.95
N MET A 279 11.78 -9.90 6.24
CA MET A 279 10.63 -10.62 6.78
C MET A 279 10.99 -11.52 7.98
N HIS A 280 12.26 -11.84 8.17
CA HIS A 280 12.75 -12.63 9.32
C HIS A 280 13.08 -11.77 10.56
N VAL A 281 13.08 -10.44 10.45
CA VAL A 281 13.44 -9.54 11.57
C VAL A 281 12.37 -9.53 12.67
N VAL A 282 11.09 -9.65 12.27
CA VAL A 282 9.95 -9.78 13.17
C VAL A 282 9.10 -10.98 12.72
N PRO A 283 9.54 -12.23 13.00
CA PRO A 283 8.94 -13.43 12.44
C PRO A 283 7.54 -13.74 13.00
N GLN A 284 7.07 -12.98 13.99
CA GLN A 284 5.70 -13.04 14.50
C GLN A 284 4.70 -12.29 13.60
N VAL A 285 5.19 -11.42 12.71
CA VAL A 285 4.40 -10.74 11.67
C VAL A 285 4.78 -11.37 10.33
N ARG A 286 4.13 -12.46 9.99
CA ARG A 286 4.51 -13.39 8.90
C ARG A 286 4.08 -12.91 7.52
N PHE A 287 3.10 -12.01 7.42
CA PHE A 287 2.60 -11.43 6.18
C PHE A 287 2.77 -9.91 6.21
N VAL A 288 3.73 -9.41 5.45
CA VAL A 288 4.08 -7.98 5.39
C VAL A 288 4.07 -7.49 3.96
N ALA A 289 3.51 -6.30 3.73
CA ALA A 289 3.72 -5.57 2.47
C ALA A 289 4.68 -4.40 2.71
N TRP A 290 5.81 -4.45 2.03
CA TRP A 290 6.90 -3.49 2.10
C TRP A 290 6.74 -2.43 1.02
N ASP A 291 6.85 -1.16 1.38
CA ASP A 291 6.96 -0.06 0.44
C ASP A 291 8.44 0.26 0.22
N VAL A 292 8.92 -0.05 -0.96
CA VAL A 292 10.33 0.05 -1.34
C VAL A 292 10.51 1.21 -2.32
N ALA A 293 11.29 2.20 -1.92
CA ALA A 293 11.79 3.22 -2.83
C ALA A 293 13.04 2.70 -3.54
N ILE A 294 13.13 2.94 -4.83
CA ILE A 294 14.34 2.69 -5.60
C ILE A 294 15.13 3.98 -5.71
N THR A 295 16.33 4.02 -5.13
CA THR A 295 17.25 5.15 -5.16
C THR A 295 18.38 4.91 -6.16
N PRO A 296 19.21 5.91 -6.51
CA PRO A 296 20.40 5.69 -7.35
C PRO A 296 21.37 4.64 -6.79
N ASP A 297 21.38 4.47 -5.45
CA ASP A 297 22.28 3.56 -4.75
C ASP A 297 21.62 2.21 -4.39
N GLY A 298 20.41 1.95 -4.91
CA GLY A 298 19.66 0.72 -4.66
C GLY A 298 18.37 0.91 -3.85
N PRO A 299 17.71 -0.19 -3.44
CA PRO A 299 16.43 -0.15 -2.75
C PRO A 299 16.55 0.32 -1.30
N ARG A 300 15.51 1.03 -0.80
CA ARG A 300 15.36 1.49 0.59
C ARG A 300 13.93 1.31 1.05
N PHE A 301 13.71 0.92 2.30
CA PHE A 301 12.36 0.90 2.86
C PHE A 301 11.83 2.31 3.11
N ILE A 302 10.58 2.52 2.74
CA ILE A 302 9.77 3.65 3.19
C ILE A 302 8.98 3.24 4.44
N GLU A 303 8.29 2.10 4.36
CA GLU A 303 7.49 1.53 5.46
C GLU A 303 7.22 0.04 5.23
N GLY A 304 6.80 -0.65 6.28
CA GLY A 304 6.22 -1.99 6.21
C GLY A 304 4.79 -1.97 6.74
N ASN A 305 3.92 -2.76 6.14
CA ASN A 305 2.51 -2.81 6.50
C ASN A 305 2.17 -4.18 7.09
N SER A 306 1.83 -4.23 8.39
CA SER A 306 1.41 -5.42 9.13
C SER A 306 -0.01 -5.88 8.78
N PHE A 307 -0.79 -5.02 8.10
CA PHE A 307 -2.12 -5.32 7.59
C PHE A 307 -2.22 -4.96 6.09
N PRO A 308 -1.62 -5.76 5.19
CA PRO A 308 -1.59 -5.47 3.76
C PRO A 308 -2.98 -5.32 3.14
N SER A 309 -3.13 -4.30 2.30
CA SER A 309 -4.35 -4.13 1.52
C SER A 309 -4.49 -5.26 0.49
N HIS A 310 -5.63 -5.94 0.48
CA HIS A 310 -5.96 -6.98 -0.50
C HIS A 310 -6.55 -6.43 -1.80
N ALA A 311 -6.96 -5.17 -1.81
CA ALA A 311 -7.72 -4.59 -2.91
C ALA A 311 -6.83 -4.16 -4.09
N VAL A 312 -5.78 -3.38 -3.80
CA VAL A 312 -4.90 -2.81 -4.84
C VAL A 312 -4.20 -3.89 -5.68
N PRO A 313 -3.63 -4.96 -5.10
CA PRO A 313 -2.93 -5.99 -5.88
C PRO A 313 -3.85 -6.78 -6.81
N GLN A 314 -5.19 -6.67 -6.68
CA GLN A 314 -6.13 -7.41 -7.53
C GLN A 314 -7.19 -6.51 -8.19
N PHE A 315 -6.81 -5.30 -8.58
CA PHE A 315 -7.66 -4.51 -9.51
C PHE A 315 -7.98 -5.34 -10.76
N ALA A 316 -9.23 -5.29 -11.21
CA ALA A 316 -9.68 -6.11 -12.35
C ALA A 316 -8.83 -5.90 -13.61
N ALA A 317 -8.30 -4.70 -13.83
CA ALA A 317 -7.41 -4.39 -14.95
C ALA A 317 -6.06 -5.15 -14.88
N HIS A 318 -5.65 -5.62 -13.71
CA HIS A 318 -4.42 -6.40 -13.52
C HIS A 318 -4.61 -7.89 -13.83
N TYR A 319 -5.85 -8.36 -13.94
CA TYR A 319 -6.21 -9.78 -14.14
C TYR A 319 -7.29 -9.90 -15.23
N PRO A 320 -6.91 -9.71 -16.51
CA PRO A 320 -7.85 -9.75 -17.63
C PRO A 320 -8.52 -11.12 -17.80
N ASP A 321 -7.88 -12.19 -17.33
CA ASP A 321 -8.44 -13.55 -17.27
C ASP A 321 -9.48 -13.73 -16.16
N GLY A 322 -9.64 -12.75 -15.28
CA GLY A 322 -10.56 -12.79 -14.14
C GLY A 322 -10.11 -13.70 -13.00
N ILE A 323 -8.87 -14.20 -13.02
CA ILE A 323 -8.31 -15.00 -11.93
C ILE A 323 -7.71 -14.07 -10.87
N GLY A 324 -8.26 -14.10 -9.65
CA GLY A 324 -7.73 -13.31 -8.52
C GLY A 324 -6.46 -13.89 -7.92
N ILE A 325 -5.93 -13.23 -6.89
CA ILE A 325 -4.61 -13.56 -6.30
C ILE A 325 -4.65 -14.69 -5.26
N LEU A 326 -5.79 -15.25 -4.91
CA LEU A 326 -5.89 -16.34 -3.93
C LEU A 326 -5.06 -17.59 -4.32
N PRO A 327 -4.94 -17.99 -5.60
CA PRO A 327 -4.06 -19.08 -5.99
C PRO A 327 -2.59 -18.85 -5.60
N GLU A 328 -2.09 -17.61 -5.64
CA GLU A 328 -0.73 -17.28 -5.22
C GLU A 328 -0.55 -17.55 -3.71
N PHE A 329 -1.52 -17.14 -2.89
CA PHE A 329 -1.48 -17.41 -1.44
C PHE A 329 -1.54 -18.92 -1.11
N ARG A 330 -2.25 -19.72 -1.92
CA ARG A 330 -2.33 -21.18 -1.73
C ARG A 330 -1.02 -21.91 -1.96
N LYS A 331 -0.06 -21.30 -2.64
CA LYS A 331 1.31 -21.83 -2.74
C LYS A 331 1.99 -21.83 -1.37
N PHE A 332 1.64 -20.88 -0.51
CA PHE A 332 2.23 -20.64 0.80
C PHE A 332 1.41 -21.18 1.97
N LEU A 333 0.09 -21.19 1.83
CA LEU A 333 -0.86 -21.45 2.92
C LEU A 333 -1.83 -22.58 2.58
N ASP A 334 -2.27 -23.28 3.63
CA ASP A 334 -3.40 -24.20 3.57
C ASP A 334 -4.72 -23.43 3.79
N ILE A 335 -5.29 -22.88 2.69
CA ILE A 335 -6.54 -22.11 2.69
C ILE A 335 -7.42 -22.39 1.47
#